data_86862984dd60bee39d7de4e84fdc0411
#
_entry.id   86862984dd60bee39d7de4e84fdc0411
#
_cell.length_a   1.000
_cell.length_b   1.000
_cell.length_c   1.000
_cell.angle_alpha   90.00
_cell.angle_beta   90.00
_cell.angle_gamma   90.00
#
_symmetry.space_group_name_H-M   'P 1'
#
loop_
_entity.id
_entity.type
_entity.pdbx_description
1 polymer ?
#
loop_
_entity_poly.entity_id
_entity_poly.type
_entity_poly.pdbx_seq_one_letter_code
_entity_poly.pdbx_strand_id
1 'polypeptide(L)'
;MTIQYSLQNVLPNLHSLITEGPNVWRGELGAGITTAALLIPQSMAYAMLAGLPAEVGLYAALIPIVIYAVLGSTKTLAVGPVAMDSLLTMVTLNGVAVSMSATYIEVAGLLALMVGVCLMLMSLLRVGQIVGYLGSAMMGGFTSAAAIMIGLSQLKHLLGISLGRHITAHQVIMTAFNQIDQVSVFTLIIGIISLLIFRGLPRVSPRVPSGLTGVMVMIGLGYLFNIEAHGVSVVGTIPEGLPTFSLPNIDRLKEILIGEYSGQILGGALSIALLAFMEAIAVGKAVAHDKGYEIKPGQELFALGASNMSVAFFGGYPVAGGFSRTAVNDRAGARTPLASVITFLAVGIVVWRLTPALYYLPHATLAAMIMSAVYGLIDFKMLFALIREDRIQALIWFSTFSVTLTLGLQTGIILG
;
A
#
# COMPACT_ATOMS: atom_id res chain seq x y z
N MET A 1 -9.53 -6.63 38.10
CA MET A 1 -9.65 -5.21 37.68
C MET A 1 -8.29 -4.59 37.31
N THR A 2 -7.24 -4.69 38.11
CA THR A 2 -5.94 -4.05 37.88
C THR A 2 -5.22 -4.49 36.58
N ILE A 3 -5.25 -5.78 36.23
CA ILE A 3 -4.62 -6.33 35.01
C ILE A 3 -5.35 -5.87 33.76
N GLN A 4 -6.67 -5.77 33.78
CA GLN A 4 -7.50 -5.33 32.64
C GLN A 4 -7.28 -3.85 32.31
N TYR A 5 -7.17 -2.98 33.34
CA TYR A 5 -6.82 -1.56 33.14
C TYR A 5 -5.40 -1.37 32.60
N SER A 6 -4.46 -2.22 32.99
CA SER A 6 -3.09 -2.19 32.50
C SER A 6 -3.03 -2.63 31.01
N LEU A 7 -3.76 -3.68 30.62
CA LEU A 7 -3.78 -4.21 29.25
C LEU A 7 -4.40 -3.19 28.26
N GLN A 8 -5.49 -2.54 28.62
CA GLN A 8 -6.15 -1.50 27.84
C GLN A 8 -5.22 -0.30 27.56
N ASN A 9 -4.37 0.03 28.52
CA ASN A 9 -3.43 1.14 28.39
C ASN A 9 -2.18 0.79 27.58
N VAL A 10 -1.72 -0.46 27.62
CA VAL A 10 -0.49 -0.91 26.98
C VAL A 10 -0.76 -1.52 25.60
N LEU A 11 -1.83 -2.32 25.46
CA LEU A 11 -2.20 -3.03 24.23
C LEU A 11 -3.71 -2.88 23.95
N PRO A 12 -4.16 -1.69 23.51
CA PRO A 12 -5.59 -1.39 23.37
C PRO A 12 -6.29 -2.30 22.33
N ASN A 13 -5.63 -2.62 21.24
CA ASN A 13 -6.20 -3.51 20.24
C ASN A 13 -6.34 -4.95 20.75
N LEU A 14 -5.33 -5.48 21.43
CA LEU A 14 -5.42 -6.81 22.04
C LEU A 14 -6.54 -6.87 23.09
N HIS A 15 -6.68 -5.83 23.90
CA HIS A 15 -7.77 -5.73 24.87
C HIS A 15 -9.14 -5.76 24.16
N SER A 16 -9.33 -4.95 23.11
CA SER A 16 -10.56 -4.93 22.31
C SER A 16 -10.83 -6.26 21.62
N LEU A 17 -9.81 -6.93 21.09
CA LEU A 17 -9.91 -8.25 20.46
C LEU A 17 -10.47 -9.29 21.42
N ILE A 18 -9.99 -9.30 22.67
CA ILE A 18 -10.39 -10.30 23.68
C ILE A 18 -11.77 -9.99 24.26
N THR A 19 -12.08 -8.71 24.51
CA THR A 19 -13.29 -8.31 25.27
C THR A 19 -14.49 -8.01 24.38
N GLU A 20 -14.27 -7.35 23.24
CA GLU A 20 -15.33 -6.89 22.36
C GLU A 20 -15.54 -7.84 21.16
N GLY A 21 -14.47 -8.41 20.60
CA GLY A 21 -14.48 -9.21 19.38
C GLY A 21 -15.49 -10.38 19.41
N PRO A 22 -15.59 -11.19 20.49
CA PRO A 22 -16.55 -12.28 20.58
C PRO A 22 -18.02 -11.85 20.48
N ASN A 23 -18.35 -10.61 20.81
CA ASN A 23 -19.72 -10.11 20.80
C ASN A 23 -20.16 -9.56 19.42
N VAL A 24 -19.21 -9.25 18.54
CA VAL A 24 -19.47 -8.58 17.23
C VAL A 24 -19.03 -9.43 16.03
N TRP A 25 -18.66 -10.70 16.25
CA TRP A 25 -18.01 -11.58 15.27
C TRP A 25 -18.69 -11.65 13.89
N ARG A 26 -20.05 -11.54 13.83
CA ARG A 26 -20.78 -11.61 12.55
C ARG A 26 -20.48 -10.42 11.65
N GLY A 27 -20.40 -9.21 12.22
CA GLY A 27 -19.99 -8.01 11.49
C GLY A 27 -18.53 -8.07 11.07
N GLU A 28 -17.68 -8.52 11.99
CA GLU A 28 -16.25 -8.69 11.77
C GLU A 28 -15.93 -9.71 10.66
N LEU A 29 -16.70 -10.80 10.59
CA LEU A 29 -16.56 -11.80 9.53
C LEU A 29 -16.84 -11.19 8.14
N GLY A 30 -17.94 -10.44 8.00
CA GLY A 30 -18.26 -9.74 6.76
C GLY A 30 -17.20 -8.72 6.36
N ALA A 31 -16.76 -7.91 7.34
CA ALA A 31 -15.74 -6.89 7.14
C ALA A 31 -14.38 -7.52 6.77
N GLY A 32 -13.94 -8.54 7.49
CA GLY A 32 -12.68 -9.23 7.23
C GLY A 32 -12.61 -9.89 5.85
N ILE A 33 -13.69 -10.59 5.45
CA ILE A 33 -13.75 -11.19 4.10
C ILE A 33 -13.77 -10.11 3.02
N THR A 34 -14.54 -9.04 3.19
CA THR A 34 -14.61 -7.93 2.23
C THR A 34 -13.25 -7.24 2.09
N THR A 35 -12.56 -7.03 3.21
CA THR A 35 -11.22 -6.44 3.22
C THR A 35 -10.20 -7.36 2.57
N ALA A 36 -10.24 -8.67 2.82
CA ALA A 36 -9.37 -9.65 2.17
C ALA A 36 -9.58 -9.66 0.65
N ALA A 37 -10.82 -9.64 0.22
CA ALA A 37 -11.19 -9.62 -1.20
C ALA A 37 -10.64 -8.41 -1.97
N LEU A 38 -10.50 -7.26 -1.28
CA LEU A 38 -9.86 -6.06 -1.83
C LEU A 38 -8.34 -6.12 -1.70
N LEU A 39 -7.82 -6.60 -0.56
CA LEU A 39 -6.40 -6.62 -0.23
C LEU A 39 -5.61 -7.54 -1.17
N ILE A 40 -6.14 -8.72 -1.50
CA ILE A 40 -5.42 -9.71 -2.33
C ILE A 40 -4.98 -9.10 -3.67
N PRO A 41 -5.86 -8.63 -4.56
CA PRO A 41 -5.42 -8.07 -5.82
C PRO A 41 -4.67 -6.74 -5.66
N GLN A 42 -4.99 -5.92 -4.65
CA GLN A 42 -4.26 -4.69 -4.38
C GLN A 42 -2.81 -4.96 -3.96
N SER A 43 -2.57 -5.92 -3.08
CA SER A 43 -1.21 -6.23 -2.62
C SER A 43 -0.34 -6.76 -3.76
N MET A 44 -0.90 -7.59 -4.66
CA MET A 44 -0.23 -8.03 -5.87
C MET A 44 0.12 -6.85 -6.79
N ALA A 45 -0.84 -5.97 -7.04
CA ALA A 45 -0.66 -4.78 -7.86
C ALA A 45 0.42 -3.84 -7.30
N TYR A 46 0.43 -3.63 -5.98
CA TYR A 46 1.40 -2.77 -5.31
C TYR A 46 2.80 -3.39 -5.25
N ALA A 47 2.93 -4.71 -5.14
CA ALA A 47 4.22 -5.38 -5.30
C ALA A 47 4.81 -5.15 -6.70
N MET A 48 3.99 -5.28 -7.74
CA MET A 48 4.41 -4.99 -9.12
C MET A 48 4.78 -3.51 -9.32
N LEU A 49 4.08 -2.58 -8.66
CA LEU A 49 4.45 -1.17 -8.62
C LEU A 49 5.82 -0.96 -7.95
N ALA A 50 6.11 -1.72 -6.90
CA ALA A 50 7.42 -1.73 -6.22
C ALA A 50 8.52 -2.40 -7.05
N GLY A 51 8.23 -3.00 -8.20
CA GLY A 51 9.17 -3.76 -9.04
C GLY A 51 9.42 -5.17 -8.52
N LEU A 52 8.50 -5.71 -7.72
CA LEU A 52 8.54 -7.03 -7.09
C LEU A 52 7.54 -7.98 -7.76
N PRO A 53 7.77 -9.29 -7.72
CA PRO A 53 6.78 -10.28 -8.11
C PRO A 53 5.48 -10.15 -7.31
N ALA A 54 4.36 -10.53 -7.92
CA ALA A 54 3.03 -10.35 -7.31
C ALA A 54 2.85 -11.10 -5.98
N GLU A 55 3.47 -12.28 -5.84
CA GLU A 55 3.44 -13.08 -4.61
C GLU A 55 4.06 -12.38 -3.41
N VAL A 56 5.09 -11.56 -3.62
CA VAL A 56 5.73 -10.77 -2.54
C VAL A 56 4.71 -9.82 -1.90
N GLY A 57 3.77 -9.30 -2.70
CA GLY A 57 2.66 -8.50 -2.19
C GLY A 57 1.72 -9.29 -1.28
N LEU A 58 1.42 -10.53 -1.65
CA LEU A 58 0.60 -11.41 -0.83
C LEU A 58 1.30 -11.76 0.51
N TYR A 59 2.61 -12.01 0.46
CA TYR A 59 3.41 -12.26 1.67
C TYR A 59 3.46 -11.05 2.60
N ALA A 60 3.65 -9.85 2.03
CA ALA A 60 3.61 -8.60 2.78
C ALA A 60 2.21 -8.27 3.35
N ALA A 61 1.16 -8.90 2.84
CA ALA A 61 -0.21 -8.74 3.32
C ALA A 61 -0.63 -9.78 4.39
N LEU A 62 0.26 -10.62 4.86
CA LEU A 62 -0.08 -11.66 5.85
C LEU A 62 0.32 -11.25 7.27
N ILE A 63 1.56 -11.49 7.64
CA ILE A 63 2.04 -11.37 9.02
C ILE A 63 1.84 -9.97 9.62
N PRO A 64 2.09 -8.84 8.88
CA PRO A 64 1.93 -7.50 9.42
C PRO A 64 0.53 -7.22 9.96
N ILE A 65 -0.50 -7.78 9.32
CA ILE A 65 -1.88 -7.58 9.73
C ILE A 65 -2.11 -8.08 11.17
N VAL A 66 -1.61 -9.27 11.48
CA VAL A 66 -1.78 -9.88 12.82
C VAL A 66 -0.95 -9.12 13.86
N ILE A 67 0.29 -8.77 13.52
CA ILE A 67 1.16 -7.98 14.42
C ILE A 67 0.48 -6.66 14.77
N TYR A 68 -0.05 -5.95 13.77
CA TYR A 68 -0.75 -4.70 13.99
C TYR A 68 -2.08 -4.90 14.73
N ALA A 69 -2.84 -5.95 14.42
CA ALA A 69 -4.08 -6.28 15.13
C ALA A 69 -3.88 -6.46 16.66
N VAL A 70 -2.69 -6.90 17.07
CA VAL A 70 -2.34 -7.08 18.48
C VAL A 70 -1.75 -5.81 19.08
N LEU A 71 -0.80 -5.16 18.37
CA LEU A 71 0.03 -4.09 18.93
C LEU A 71 -0.50 -2.68 18.65
N GLY A 72 -1.40 -2.49 17.67
CA GLY A 72 -1.93 -1.20 17.27
C GLY A 72 -2.83 -0.53 18.30
N SER A 73 -3.25 0.69 18.00
CA SER A 73 -4.26 1.44 18.77
C SER A 73 -5.49 1.79 17.95
N THR A 74 -5.41 1.74 16.62
CA THR A 74 -6.55 1.93 15.71
C THR A 74 -7.24 0.59 15.45
N LYS A 75 -8.48 0.44 15.93
CA LYS A 75 -9.20 -0.84 15.95
C LYS A 75 -9.45 -1.45 14.55
N THR A 76 -9.64 -0.61 13.54
CA THR A 76 -10.07 -1.04 12.20
C THR A 76 -9.07 -0.71 11.08
N LEU A 77 -7.86 -0.26 11.42
CA LEU A 77 -6.82 0.04 10.44
C LEU A 77 -6.42 -1.22 9.67
N ALA A 78 -6.51 -1.17 8.36
CA ALA A 78 -6.11 -2.26 7.47
C ALA A 78 -4.67 -2.06 6.99
N VAL A 79 -3.72 -2.71 7.68
CA VAL A 79 -2.29 -2.67 7.35
C VAL A 79 -1.98 -3.62 6.19
N GLY A 80 -1.00 -3.27 5.38
CA GLY A 80 -0.50 -4.06 4.25
C GLY A 80 0.18 -3.18 3.22
N PRO A 81 0.53 -3.69 2.05
CA PRO A 81 1.09 -2.91 0.96
C PRO A 81 0.22 -1.71 0.58
N VAL A 82 0.83 -0.55 0.36
CA VAL A 82 0.15 0.67 -0.12
C VAL A 82 0.89 1.27 -1.31
N ALA A 83 0.16 2.02 -2.14
CA ALA A 83 0.67 2.49 -3.42
C ALA A 83 1.89 3.42 -3.29
N MET A 84 1.85 4.34 -2.33
CA MET A 84 2.92 5.33 -2.16
C MET A 84 4.22 4.68 -1.66
N ASP A 85 4.15 3.84 -0.63
CA ASP A 85 5.31 3.13 -0.10
C ASP A 85 5.89 2.16 -1.13
N SER A 86 5.03 1.55 -1.96
CA SER A 86 5.45 0.68 -3.06
C SER A 86 6.24 1.45 -4.12
N LEU A 87 5.77 2.64 -4.50
CA LEU A 87 6.49 3.50 -5.44
C LEU A 87 7.79 4.03 -4.84
N LEU A 88 7.80 4.43 -3.55
CA LEU A 88 9.01 4.82 -2.84
C LEU A 88 10.00 3.66 -2.72
N THR A 89 9.53 2.44 -2.48
CA THR A 89 10.37 1.24 -2.49
C THR A 89 11.05 1.08 -3.86
N MET A 90 10.30 1.18 -4.96
CA MET A 90 10.87 1.11 -6.30
C MET A 90 11.94 2.19 -6.54
N VAL A 91 11.65 3.43 -6.15
CA VAL A 91 12.59 4.56 -6.31
C VAL A 91 13.85 4.36 -5.45
N THR A 92 13.67 3.93 -4.20
CA THR A 92 14.77 3.67 -3.26
C THR A 92 15.70 2.56 -3.74
N LEU A 93 15.16 1.51 -4.33
CA LEU A 93 15.94 0.36 -4.80
C LEU A 93 16.43 0.51 -6.25
N ASN A 94 16.10 1.63 -6.91
CA ASN A 94 16.54 1.88 -8.28
C ASN A 94 18.06 1.98 -8.36
N GLY A 95 18.66 1.17 -9.23
CA GLY A 95 20.11 1.07 -9.39
C GLY A 95 20.82 0.13 -8.40
N VAL A 96 20.19 -0.21 -7.27
CA VAL A 96 20.78 -1.10 -6.24
C VAL A 96 20.75 -2.57 -6.71
N ALA A 97 19.63 -2.99 -7.30
CA ALA A 97 19.47 -4.36 -7.81
C ALA A 97 18.51 -4.39 -9.01
N VAL A 98 18.58 -5.47 -9.79
CA VAL A 98 17.65 -5.68 -10.91
C VAL A 98 16.27 -6.07 -10.38
N SER A 99 15.22 -5.35 -10.79
CA SER A 99 13.83 -5.68 -10.43
C SER A 99 13.50 -7.14 -10.74
N MET A 100 12.58 -7.69 -9.96
CA MET A 100 12.12 -9.08 -10.08
C MET A 100 13.20 -10.13 -9.79
N SER A 101 14.45 -9.72 -9.49
CA SER A 101 15.52 -10.65 -9.12
C SER A 101 15.40 -11.08 -7.65
N ALA A 102 15.96 -12.24 -7.31
CA ALA A 102 16.04 -12.71 -5.92
C ALA A 102 16.76 -11.68 -5.01
N THR A 103 17.83 -11.06 -5.52
CA THR A 103 18.56 -9.99 -4.81
C THR A 103 17.65 -8.77 -4.55
N TYR A 104 16.82 -8.40 -5.51
CA TYR A 104 15.89 -7.27 -5.33
C TYR A 104 14.84 -7.55 -4.24
N ILE A 105 14.31 -8.79 -4.20
CA ILE A 105 13.37 -9.23 -3.15
C ILE A 105 14.04 -9.18 -1.77
N GLU A 106 15.27 -9.68 -1.68
CA GLU A 106 16.05 -9.65 -0.44
C GLU A 106 16.28 -8.22 0.07
N VAL A 107 16.72 -7.32 -0.82
CA VAL A 107 16.98 -5.91 -0.46
C VAL A 107 15.68 -5.19 -0.11
N ALA A 108 14.55 -5.51 -0.74
CA ALA A 108 13.24 -4.97 -0.37
C ALA A 108 12.83 -5.41 1.05
N GLY A 109 13.11 -6.65 1.43
CA GLY A 109 12.91 -7.15 2.80
C GLY A 109 13.82 -6.43 3.81
N LEU A 110 15.09 -6.20 3.47
CA LEU A 110 16.01 -5.43 4.31
C LEU A 110 15.58 -3.96 4.44
N LEU A 111 15.04 -3.37 3.38
CA LEU A 111 14.44 -2.04 3.43
C LEU A 111 13.24 -2.01 4.40
N ALA A 112 12.37 -3.03 4.40
CA ALA A 112 11.27 -3.15 5.36
C ALA A 112 11.79 -3.25 6.82
N LEU A 113 12.88 -4.00 7.04
CA LEU A 113 13.53 -4.06 8.35
C LEU A 113 14.00 -2.67 8.79
N MET A 114 14.67 -1.93 7.91
CA MET A 114 15.16 -0.58 8.20
C MET A 114 14.02 0.40 8.47
N VAL A 115 12.93 0.36 7.67
CA VAL A 115 11.71 1.14 7.91
C VAL A 115 11.14 0.81 9.29
N GLY A 116 11.05 -0.48 9.64
CA GLY A 116 10.59 -0.93 10.94
C GLY A 116 11.43 -0.40 12.09
N VAL A 117 12.76 -0.43 11.97
CA VAL A 117 13.70 0.14 12.95
C VAL A 117 13.51 1.66 13.06
N CYS A 118 13.40 2.38 11.94
CA CYS A 118 13.13 3.83 11.95
C CYS A 118 11.84 4.15 12.71
N LEU A 119 10.73 3.45 12.43
CA LEU A 119 9.45 3.65 13.11
C LEU A 119 9.55 3.36 14.61
N MET A 120 10.26 2.30 15.02
CA MET A 120 10.47 2.00 16.43
C MET A 120 11.32 3.07 17.14
N LEU A 121 12.38 3.56 16.49
CA LEU A 121 13.17 4.65 17.01
C LEU A 121 12.34 5.94 17.15
N MET A 122 11.50 6.25 16.16
CA MET A 122 10.58 7.39 16.24
C MET A 122 9.56 7.22 17.38
N SER A 123 9.08 6.01 17.66
CA SER A 123 8.24 5.70 18.81
C SER A 123 8.97 5.99 20.13
N LEU A 124 10.19 5.49 20.26
CA LEU A 124 11.01 5.65 21.46
C LEU A 124 11.36 7.14 21.73
N LEU A 125 11.66 7.90 20.67
CA LEU A 125 11.95 9.33 20.71
C LEU A 125 10.69 10.20 20.83
N ARG A 126 9.49 9.58 20.89
CA ARG A 126 8.18 10.24 20.98
C ARG A 126 7.89 11.22 19.85
N VAL A 127 8.46 11.00 18.68
CA VAL A 127 8.29 11.86 17.48
C VAL A 127 6.82 11.94 17.06
N GLY A 128 6.02 10.94 17.38
CA GLY A 128 4.58 10.92 17.09
C GLY A 128 3.78 12.10 17.67
N GLN A 129 4.28 12.77 18.69
CA GLN A 129 3.66 13.98 19.25
C GLN A 129 3.92 15.21 18.38
N ILE A 130 5.08 15.26 17.70
CA ILE A 130 5.52 16.39 16.88
C ILE A 130 4.90 16.31 15.48
N VAL A 131 4.79 15.12 14.92
CA VAL A 131 4.26 14.88 13.56
C VAL A 131 2.77 15.27 13.42
N GLY A 132 2.05 15.39 14.54
CA GLY A 132 0.70 15.95 14.54
C GLY A 132 0.61 17.40 14.04
N TYR A 133 1.72 18.10 13.97
CA TYR A 133 1.86 19.47 13.46
C TYR A 133 2.34 19.57 12.01
N LEU A 134 2.67 18.43 11.35
CA LEU A 134 2.98 18.45 9.91
C LEU A 134 1.75 18.93 9.13
N GLY A 135 1.95 20.02 8.41
CA GLY A 135 0.88 20.77 7.78
C GLY A 135 0.05 19.93 6.81
N SER A 136 -1.25 19.96 6.95
CA SER A 136 -2.18 19.27 6.06
C SER A 136 -1.99 19.67 4.60
N ALA A 137 -1.55 20.90 4.34
CA ALA A 137 -1.26 21.42 3.00
C ALA A 137 -0.08 20.70 2.34
N MET A 138 1.03 20.52 3.07
CA MET A 138 2.20 19.77 2.58
C MET A 138 1.79 18.36 2.18
N MET A 139 1.07 17.66 3.05
CA MET A 139 0.58 16.30 2.80
C MET A 139 -0.37 16.24 1.60
N GLY A 140 -1.30 17.17 1.48
CA GLY A 140 -2.24 17.23 0.36
C GLY A 140 -1.52 17.43 -0.98
N GLY A 141 -0.51 18.31 -1.03
CA GLY A 141 0.33 18.55 -2.21
C GLY A 141 1.14 17.32 -2.59
N PHE A 142 1.85 16.73 -1.62
CA PHE A 142 2.63 15.51 -1.80
C PHE A 142 1.76 14.34 -2.29
N THR A 143 0.66 14.07 -1.59
CA THR A 143 -0.25 12.96 -1.90
C THR A 143 -0.85 13.09 -3.30
N SER A 144 -1.25 14.31 -3.69
CA SER A 144 -1.79 14.57 -5.03
C SER A 144 -0.75 14.36 -6.13
N ALA A 145 0.49 14.81 -5.92
CA ALA A 145 1.59 14.60 -6.86
C ALA A 145 1.97 13.11 -6.97
N ALA A 146 2.10 12.43 -5.84
CA ALA A 146 2.38 11.00 -5.79
C ALA A 146 1.30 10.18 -6.49
N ALA A 147 0.02 10.52 -6.30
CA ALA A 147 -1.09 9.86 -6.99
C ALA A 147 -1.00 9.99 -8.52
N ILE A 148 -0.62 11.16 -9.04
CA ILE A 148 -0.37 11.38 -10.47
C ILE A 148 0.82 10.52 -10.94
N MET A 149 1.93 10.53 -10.20
CA MET A 149 3.11 9.73 -10.53
C MET A 149 2.81 8.23 -10.57
N ILE A 150 2.06 7.73 -9.57
CA ILE A 150 1.61 6.34 -9.53
C ILE A 150 0.73 6.03 -10.73
N GLY A 151 -0.26 6.88 -11.03
CA GLY A 151 -1.13 6.73 -12.20
C GLY A 151 -0.35 6.66 -13.51
N LEU A 152 0.61 7.57 -13.70
CA LEU A 152 1.48 7.59 -14.88
C LEU A 152 2.36 6.33 -14.98
N SER A 153 2.89 5.83 -13.87
CA SER A 153 3.70 4.60 -13.85
C SER A 153 2.92 3.35 -14.30
N GLN A 154 1.59 3.38 -14.20
CA GLN A 154 0.71 2.28 -14.62
C GLN A 154 0.43 2.28 -16.14
N LEU A 155 0.76 3.36 -16.85
CA LEU A 155 0.54 3.44 -18.31
C LEU A 155 1.22 2.29 -19.06
N LYS A 156 2.41 1.84 -18.60
CA LYS A 156 3.12 0.71 -19.21
C LYS A 156 2.26 -0.57 -19.26
N HIS A 157 1.56 -0.87 -18.17
CA HIS A 157 0.72 -2.06 -18.06
C HIS A 157 -0.63 -1.87 -18.75
N LEU A 158 -1.16 -0.64 -18.75
CA LEU A 158 -2.43 -0.32 -19.40
C LEU A 158 -2.29 -0.32 -20.93
N LEU A 159 -1.17 0.19 -21.45
CA LEU A 159 -0.89 0.29 -22.88
C LEU A 159 -0.16 -0.96 -23.42
N GLY A 160 0.37 -1.81 -22.56
CA GLY A 160 1.15 -2.99 -22.96
C GLY A 160 2.52 -2.63 -23.56
N ILE A 161 3.12 -1.51 -23.14
CA ILE A 161 4.41 -1.01 -23.64
C ILE A 161 5.48 -1.01 -22.56
N SER A 162 6.76 -0.95 -22.95
CA SER A 162 7.89 -0.92 -22.04
C SER A 162 8.34 0.52 -21.78
N LEU A 163 7.93 1.12 -20.66
CA LEU A 163 8.27 2.52 -20.34
C LEU A 163 9.57 2.69 -19.55
N GLY A 164 10.38 1.68 -19.34
CA GLY A 164 11.59 1.82 -18.53
C GLY A 164 11.31 2.31 -17.09
N ARG A 165 12.37 2.69 -16.37
CA ARG A 165 12.27 3.23 -15.00
C ARG A 165 12.46 4.75 -15.05
N HIS A 166 11.36 5.48 -15.09
CA HIS A 166 11.38 6.95 -15.07
C HIS A 166 11.05 7.49 -13.67
N ILE A 167 11.80 8.51 -13.25
CA ILE A 167 11.66 9.12 -11.93
C ILE A 167 10.70 10.32 -11.97
N THR A 168 10.48 10.91 -13.14
CA THR A 168 9.70 12.14 -13.31
C THR A 168 8.52 11.98 -14.26
N ALA A 169 7.44 12.71 -13.99
CA ALA A 169 6.20 12.63 -14.77
C ALA A 169 6.39 12.92 -16.26
N HIS A 170 7.19 13.95 -16.61
CA HIS A 170 7.41 14.33 -18.00
C HIS A 170 8.14 13.22 -18.79
N GLN A 171 9.12 12.53 -18.19
CA GLN A 171 9.83 11.42 -18.83
C GLN A 171 8.88 10.27 -19.19
N VAL A 172 7.97 9.91 -18.28
CA VAL A 172 6.96 8.87 -18.52
C VAL A 172 6.07 9.25 -19.70
N ILE A 173 5.57 10.50 -19.73
CA ILE A 173 4.69 10.99 -20.79
C ILE A 173 5.42 11.01 -22.14
N MET A 174 6.64 11.54 -22.20
CA MET A 174 7.43 11.58 -23.46
C MET A 174 7.72 10.17 -23.98
N THR A 175 8.11 9.26 -23.09
CA THR A 175 8.43 7.88 -23.51
C THR A 175 7.17 7.15 -23.99
N ALA A 176 6.03 7.34 -23.32
CA ALA A 176 4.75 6.77 -23.74
C ALA A 176 4.33 7.30 -25.12
N PHE A 177 4.53 8.60 -25.36
CA PHE A 177 4.22 9.22 -26.66
C PHE A 177 5.11 8.68 -27.79
N ASN A 178 6.41 8.53 -27.53
CA ASN A 178 7.37 7.99 -28.51
C ASN A 178 7.16 6.50 -28.82
N GLN A 179 6.43 5.77 -27.98
CA GLN A 179 6.13 4.34 -28.16
C GLN A 179 4.65 4.08 -28.51
N ILE A 180 3.92 5.09 -28.94
CA ILE A 180 2.48 4.97 -29.23
C ILE A 180 2.18 3.89 -30.29
N ASP A 181 3.09 3.70 -31.24
CA ASP A 181 2.99 2.69 -32.30
C ASP A 181 3.13 1.23 -31.78
N GLN A 182 3.62 1.07 -30.55
CA GLN A 182 3.82 -0.23 -29.91
C GLN A 182 2.66 -0.61 -28.98
N VAL A 183 1.62 0.23 -28.90
CA VAL A 183 0.47 0.01 -28.00
C VAL A 183 -0.28 -1.26 -28.38
N SER A 184 -0.43 -2.18 -27.43
CA SER A 184 -1.25 -3.37 -27.57
C SER A 184 -2.73 -3.03 -27.43
N VAL A 185 -3.47 -3.08 -28.54
CA VAL A 185 -4.91 -2.77 -28.55
C VAL A 185 -5.68 -3.71 -27.61
N PHE A 186 -5.36 -5.01 -27.59
CA PHE A 186 -6.01 -5.95 -26.70
C PHE A 186 -5.78 -5.61 -25.21
N THR A 187 -4.53 -5.29 -24.83
CA THR A 187 -4.18 -4.86 -23.47
C THR A 187 -4.93 -3.58 -23.07
N LEU A 188 -5.00 -2.60 -23.99
CA LEU A 188 -5.73 -1.36 -23.76
C LEU A 188 -7.24 -1.60 -23.55
N ILE A 189 -7.88 -2.43 -24.38
CA ILE A 189 -9.30 -2.79 -24.22
C ILE A 189 -9.55 -3.42 -22.85
N ILE A 190 -8.71 -4.37 -22.43
CA ILE A 190 -8.81 -5.02 -21.10
C ILE A 190 -8.67 -3.99 -19.99
N GLY A 191 -7.70 -3.08 -20.10
CA GLY A 191 -7.49 -2.00 -19.15
C GLY A 191 -8.69 -1.05 -19.05
N ILE A 192 -9.26 -0.64 -20.19
CA ILE A 192 -10.45 0.23 -20.23
C ILE A 192 -11.66 -0.48 -19.60
N ILE A 193 -11.92 -1.74 -19.97
CA ILE A 193 -13.02 -2.53 -19.37
C ILE A 193 -12.85 -2.61 -17.85
N SER A 194 -11.63 -2.90 -17.39
CA SER A 194 -11.32 -2.96 -15.96
C SER A 194 -11.58 -1.62 -15.27
N LEU A 195 -11.14 -0.49 -15.84
CA LEU A 195 -11.41 0.85 -15.33
C LEU A 195 -12.91 1.16 -15.26
N LEU A 196 -13.66 0.78 -16.29
CA LEU A 196 -15.11 0.96 -16.31
C LEU A 196 -15.79 0.15 -15.21
N ILE A 197 -15.35 -1.08 -14.96
CA ILE A 197 -15.87 -1.91 -13.85
C ILE A 197 -15.53 -1.25 -12.51
N PHE A 198 -14.25 -0.90 -12.26
CA PHE A 198 -13.85 -0.36 -10.96
C PHE A 198 -14.50 0.99 -10.63
N ARG A 199 -14.78 1.83 -11.63
CA ARG A 199 -15.40 3.15 -11.42
C ARG A 199 -16.89 3.18 -11.65
N GLY A 200 -17.42 2.34 -12.53
CA GLY A 200 -18.83 2.29 -12.89
C GLY A 200 -19.66 1.48 -11.89
N LEU A 201 -19.17 0.28 -11.51
CA LEU A 201 -19.90 -0.63 -10.65
C LEU A 201 -20.31 -0.01 -9.29
N PRO A 202 -19.45 0.77 -8.60
CA PRO A 202 -19.86 1.43 -7.35
C PRO A 202 -21.00 2.46 -7.51
N ARG A 203 -21.16 3.02 -8.72
CA ARG A 203 -22.24 3.97 -9.00
C ARG A 203 -23.58 3.26 -9.27
N VAL A 204 -23.53 2.09 -9.91
CA VAL A 204 -24.72 1.30 -10.27
C VAL A 204 -25.16 0.41 -9.12
N SER A 205 -24.22 -0.22 -8.44
CA SER A 205 -24.48 -1.13 -7.33
C SER A 205 -23.47 -0.95 -6.20
N PRO A 206 -23.70 0.01 -5.27
CA PRO A 206 -22.76 0.31 -4.17
C PRO A 206 -22.51 -0.87 -3.21
N ARG A 207 -23.40 -1.86 -3.21
CA ARG A 207 -23.28 -3.06 -2.33
C ARG A 207 -22.30 -4.10 -2.88
N VAL A 208 -21.99 -4.05 -4.17
CA VAL A 208 -21.10 -5.02 -4.83
C VAL A 208 -19.66 -4.51 -4.74
N PRO A 209 -18.72 -5.26 -4.15
CA PRO A 209 -17.31 -4.86 -4.05
C PRO A 209 -16.67 -4.88 -5.45
N SER A 210 -16.52 -3.70 -6.04
CA SER A 210 -16.03 -3.55 -7.43
C SER A 210 -14.64 -4.15 -7.63
N GLY A 211 -13.77 -4.07 -6.62
CA GLY A 211 -12.43 -4.64 -6.69
C GLY A 211 -12.44 -6.15 -6.92
N LEU A 212 -13.18 -6.88 -6.07
CA LEU A 212 -13.31 -8.34 -6.20
C LEU A 212 -14.02 -8.72 -7.49
N THR A 213 -15.16 -8.09 -7.75
CA THR A 213 -15.98 -8.41 -8.94
C THR A 213 -15.20 -8.16 -10.22
N GLY A 214 -14.51 -7.03 -10.33
CA GLY A 214 -13.68 -6.72 -11.50
C GLY A 214 -12.57 -7.73 -11.72
N VAL A 215 -11.88 -8.13 -10.66
CA VAL A 215 -10.82 -9.16 -10.73
C VAL A 215 -11.38 -10.50 -11.16
N MET A 216 -12.48 -10.96 -10.55
CA MET A 216 -13.10 -12.25 -10.90
C MET A 216 -13.61 -12.27 -12.35
N VAL A 217 -14.24 -11.18 -12.80
CA VAL A 217 -14.70 -11.05 -14.20
C VAL A 217 -13.49 -11.10 -15.16
N MET A 218 -12.41 -10.39 -14.84
CA MET A 218 -11.25 -10.32 -15.72
C MET A 218 -10.41 -11.61 -15.73
N ILE A 219 -10.36 -12.36 -14.62
CA ILE A 219 -9.79 -13.72 -14.60
C ILE A 219 -10.65 -14.64 -15.48
N GLY A 220 -11.97 -14.59 -15.35
CA GLY A 220 -12.88 -15.39 -16.15
C GLY A 220 -12.75 -15.10 -17.65
N LEU A 221 -12.72 -13.83 -18.04
CA LEU A 221 -12.48 -13.42 -19.42
C LEU A 221 -11.09 -13.85 -19.90
N GLY A 222 -10.07 -13.71 -19.05
CA GLY A 222 -8.69 -14.14 -19.34
C GLY A 222 -8.59 -15.62 -19.69
N TYR A 223 -9.28 -16.44 -18.90
CA TYR A 223 -9.34 -17.88 -19.13
C TYR A 223 -10.15 -18.23 -20.39
N LEU A 224 -11.37 -17.67 -20.54
CA LEU A 224 -12.27 -18.01 -21.64
C LEU A 224 -11.74 -17.59 -23.02
N PHE A 225 -11.11 -16.44 -23.11
CA PHE A 225 -10.58 -15.88 -24.37
C PHE A 225 -9.10 -16.14 -24.60
N ASN A 226 -8.44 -16.87 -23.70
CA ASN A 226 -7.01 -17.13 -23.77
C ASN A 226 -6.19 -15.87 -24.14
N ILE A 227 -6.37 -14.80 -23.36
CA ILE A 227 -5.83 -13.47 -23.67
C ILE A 227 -4.31 -13.44 -23.75
N GLU A 228 -3.64 -14.39 -23.10
CA GLU A 228 -2.18 -14.56 -23.16
C GLU A 228 -1.72 -14.87 -24.60
N ALA A 229 -2.49 -15.68 -25.34
CA ALA A 229 -2.22 -15.96 -26.75
C ALA A 229 -2.34 -14.71 -27.66
N HIS A 230 -3.01 -13.65 -27.17
CA HIS A 230 -3.13 -12.38 -27.87
C HIS A 230 -2.08 -11.35 -27.38
N GLY A 231 -1.05 -11.80 -26.67
CA GLY A 231 0.05 -10.94 -26.20
C GLY A 231 -0.25 -10.10 -24.97
N VAL A 232 -1.35 -10.39 -24.26
CA VAL A 232 -1.68 -9.70 -23.00
C VAL A 232 -0.92 -10.34 -21.85
N SER A 233 -0.13 -9.54 -21.13
CA SER A 233 0.60 -10.01 -19.95
C SER A 233 -0.34 -10.35 -18.81
N VAL A 234 -0.22 -11.57 -18.27
CA VAL A 234 -0.95 -12.05 -17.09
C VAL A 234 0.00 -12.26 -15.92
N VAL A 235 -0.53 -12.39 -14.73
CA VAL A 235 0.26 -12.62 -13.49
C VAL A 235 1.07 -13.91 -13.61
N GLY A 236 0.51 -14.96 -14.24
CA GLY A 236 1.19 -16.23 -14.42
C GLY A 236 1.20 -17.09 -13.16
N THR A 237 2.15 -18.00 -13.09
CA THR A 237 2.29 -18.93 -11.96
C THR A 237 2.77 -18.23 -10.70
N ILE A 238 1.95 -18.28 -9.66
CA ILE A 238 2.31 -17.86 -8.31
C ILE A 238 2.66 -19.11 -7.51
N PRO A 239 3.82 -19.15 -6.83
CA PRO A 239 4.17 -20.28 -5.97
C PRO A 239 3.07 -20.54 -4.93
N GLU A 240 2.67 -21.80 -4.78
CA GLU A 240 1.74 -22.20 -3.73
C GLU A 240 2.47 -22.30 -2.40
N GLY A 241 1.81 -21.92 -1.33
CA GLY A 241 2.31 -22.05 0.04
C GLY A 241 2.49 -20.74 0.77
N LEU A 242 2.47 -20.84 2.08
CA LEU A 242 2.70 -19.70 2.95
C LEU A 242 4.16 -19.25 2.87
N PRO A 243 4.44 -17.96 3.10
CA PRO A 243 5.81 -17.46 3.12
C PRO A 243 6.66 -18.20 4.16
N THR A 244 7.83 -18.63 3.75
CA THR A 244 8.77 -19.31 4.65
C THR A 244 9.48 -18.29 5.51
N PHE A 245 9.66 -18.64 6.79
CA PHE A 245 10.48 -17.83 7.69
C PHE A 245 11.95 -17.93 7.26
N SER A 246 12.58 -16.77 7.05
CA SER A 246 14.00 -16.65 6.74
C SER A 246 14.63 -15.52 7.54
N LEU A 247 15.84 -15.73 8.00
CA LEU A 247 16.59 -14.66 8.66
C LEU A 247 17.11 -13.68 7.61
N PRO A 248 16.98 -12.36 7.85
CA PRO A 248 17.59 -11.35 7.00
C PRO A 248 19.11 -11.57 6.88
N ASN A 249 19.65 -11.41 5.69
CA ASN A 249 21.07 -11.58 5.44
C ASN A 249 21.86 -10.41 6.04
N ILE A 250 22.56 -10.68 7.15
CA ILE A 250 23.31 -9.66 7.90
C ILE A 250 24.48 -9.10 7.08
N ASP A 251 25.14 -9.93 6.26
CA ASP A 251 26.26 -9.46 5.46
C ASP A 251 25.78 -8.53 4.34
N ARG A 252 24.64 -8.85 3.73
CA ARG A 252 23.99 -7.95 2.77
C ARG A 252 23.55 -6.66 3.43
N LEU A 253 23.05 -6.71 4.66
CA LEU A 253 22.66 -5.51 5.43
C LEU A 253 23.91 -4.62 5.70
N LYS A 254 25.05 -5.20 6.06
CA LYS A 254 26.31 -4.45 6.22
C LYS A 254 26.75 -3.82 4.91
N GLU A 255 26.70 -4.56 3.80
CA GLU A 255 27.02 -4.05 2.47
C GLU A 255 26.15 -2.85 2.10
N ILE A 256 24.84 -2.91 2.39
CA ILE A 256 23.89 -1.81 2.18
C ILE A 256 24.25 -0.60 3.05
N LEU A 257 24.57 -0.79 4.33
CA LEU A 257 24.82 0.29 5.26
C LEU A 257 26.15 1.02 5.03
N ILE A 258 27.15 0.35 4.45
CA ILE A 258 28.51 0.89 4.24
C ILE A 258 28.78 1.19 2.75
N GLY A 259 27.97 0.60 1.84
CA GLY A 259 28.18 0.68 0.39
C GLY A 259 27.80 2.03 -0.23
N GLU A 260 28.01 2.16 -1.52
CA GLU A 260 27.76 3.36 -2.33
C GLU A 260 26.31 3.85 -2.24
N TYR A 261 25.33 2.93 -2.13
CA TYR A 261 23.90 3.23 -2.06
C TYR A 261 23.36 3.46 -0.64
N SER A 262 24.24 3.49 0.38
CA SER A 262 23.81 3.62 1.78
C SER A 262 22.96 4.86 2.04
N GLY A 263 23.36 6.02 1.54
CA GLY A 263 22.60 7.27 1.67
C GLY A 263 21.22 7.20 0.99
N GLN A 264 21.12 6.57 -0.18
CA GLN A 264 19.86 6.40 -0.91
C GLN A 264 18.89 5.47 -0.14
N ILE A 265 19.39 4.35 0.37
CA ILE A 265 18.56 3.36 1.07
C ILE A 265 18.14 3.88 2.45
N LEU A 266 19.05 4.50 3.21
CA LEU A 266 18.73 5.12 4.51
C LEU A 266 17.73 6.26 4.35
N GLY A 267 17.94 7.15 3.37
CA GLY A 267 17.01 8.23 3.05
C GLY A 267 15.64 7.70 2.61
N GLY A 268 15.62 6.64 1.80
CA GLY A 268 14.40 5.95 1.40
C GLY A 268 13.67 5.30 2.58
N ALA A 269 14.39 4.60 3.45
CA ALA A 269 13.82 3.98 4.65
C ALA A 269 13.17 5.02 5.58
N LEU A 270 13.84 6.16 5.80
CA LEU A 270 13.31 7.25 6.62
C LEU A 270 12.07 7.88 5.94
N SER A 271 12.11 8.12 4.63
CA SER A 271 10.99 8.68 3.88
C SER A 271 9.76 7.77 3.92
N ILE A 272 9.95 6.45 3.72
CA ILE A 272 8.86 5.46 3.82
C ILE A 272 8.33 5.40 5.26
N ALA A 273 9.20 5.41 6.28
CA ALA A 273 8.77 5.38 7.67
C ALA A 273 7.91 6.60 8.04
N LEU A 274 8.34 7.80 7.64
CA LEU A 274 7.58 9.03 7.86
C LEU A 274 6.22 8.97 7.17
N LEU A 275 6.20 8.57 5.89
CA LEU A 275 4.96 8.49 5.11
C LEU A 275 4.00 7.45 5.67
N ALA A 276 4.48 6.24 5.94
CA ALA A 276 3.68 5.15 6.53
C ALA A 276 3.03 5.57 7.86
N PHE A 277 3.77 6.29 8.69
CA PHE A 277 3.25 6.83 9.94
C PHE A 277 2.18 7.91 9.70
N MET A 278 2.45 8.86 8.80
CA MET A 278 1.53 9.96 8.51
C MET A 278 0.22 9.42 7.91
N GLU A 279 0.29 8.45 7.00
CA GLU A 279 -0.89 7.80 6.44
C GLU A 279 -1.70 7.09 7.54
N ALA A 280 -1.05 6.29 8.38
CA ALA A 280 -1.74 5.57 9.45
C ALA A 280 -2.39 6.50 10.46
N ILE A 281 -1.72 7.59 10.87
CA ILE A 281 -2.29 8.59 11.79
C ILE A 281 -3.46 9.33 11.15
N ALA A 282 -3.36 9.72 9.89
CA ALA A 282 -4.45 10.43 9.21
C ALA A 282 -5.72 9.56 9.13
N VAL A 283 -5.56 8.30 8.69
CA VAL A 283 -6.67 7.33 8.64
C VAL A 283 -7.17 6.99 10.03
N GLY A 284 -6.26 6.72 10.97
CA GLY A 284 -6.60 6.34 12.34
C GLY A 284 -7.39 7.44 13.04
N LYS A 285 -6.97 8.72 12.93
CA LYS A 285 -7.70 9.86 13.51
C LYS A 285 -9.10 10.01 12.92
N ALA A 286 -9.25 9.87 11.59
CA ALA A 286 -10.55 9.94 10.94
C ALA A 286 -11.52 8.88 11.49
N VAL A 287 -11.09 7.62 11.52
CA VAL A 287 -11.93 6.51 12.04
C VAL A 287 -12.18 6.62 13.55
N ALA A 288 -11.17 7.01 14.32
CA ALA A 288 -11.29 7.13 15.77
C ALA A 288 -12.24 8.26 16.17
N HIS A 289 -12.19 9.38 15.45
CA HIS A 289 -13.13 10.50 15.65
C HIS A 289 -14.59 10.07 15.45
N ASP A 290 -14.86 9.36 14.34
CA ASP A 290 -16.22 8.89 14.02
C ASP A 290 -16.76 7.87 15.03
N LYS A 291 -15.85 7.09 15.66
CA LYS A 291 -16.19 6.04 16.63
C LYS A 291 -16.02 6.44 18.09
N GLY A 292 -15.57 7.66 18.38
CA GLY A 292 -15.47 8.21 19.73
C GLY A 292 -14.38 7.58 20.60
N TYR A 293 -13.22 7.17 20.01
CA TYR A 293 -12.05 6.75 20.76
C TYR A 293 -10.79 7.53 20.33
N GLU A 294 -9.75 7.48 21.15
CA GLU A 294 -8.49 8.15 20.86
C GLU A 294 -7.42 7.14 20.41
N ILE A 295 -6.62 7.54 19.42
CA ILE A 295 -5.44 6.79 19.00
C ILE A 295 -4.21 7.26 19.77
N LYS A 296 -3.23 6.37 19.93
CA LYS A 296 -1.97 6.66 20.61
C LYS A 296 -0.85 6.71 19.58
N PRO A 297 -0.37 7.91 19.14
CA PRO A 297 0.63 8.01 18.08
C PRO A 297 1.92 7.22 18.31
N GLY A 298 2.41 7.18 19.56
CA GLY A 298 3.56 6.36 19.90
C GLY A 298 3.31 4.85 19.73
N GLN A 299 2.10 4.40 20.07
CA GLN A 299 1.67 3.01 19.90
C GLN A 299 1.54 2.66 18.40
N GLU A 300 1.02 3.58 17.59
CA GLU A 300 0.94 3.42 16.13
C GLU A 300 2.33 3.24 15.51
N LEU A 301 3.29 4.10 15.86
CA LEU A 301 4.70 3.98 15.44
C LEU A 301 5.31 2.63 15.82
N PHE A 302 5.08 2.19 17.06
CA PHE A 302 5.59 0.91 17.55
C PHE A 302 4.98 -0.27 16.80
N ALA A 303 3.65 -0.26 16.61
CA ALA A 303 2.92 -1.33 15.95
C ALA A 303 3.28 -1.44 14.46
N LEU A 304 3.38 -0.30 13.76
CA LEU A 304 3.83 -0.26 12.37
C LEU A 304 5.30 -0.67 12.23
N GLY A 305 6.14 -0.26 13.19
CA GLY A 305 7.53 -0.68 13.26
C GLY A 305 7.67 -2.19 13.38
N ALA A 306 6.96 -2.81 14.34
CA ALA A 306 6.94 -4.26 14.52
C ALA A 306 6.38 -4.98 13.29
N SER A 307 5.33 -4.43 12.66
CA SER A 307 4.74 -4.95 11.42
C SER A 307 5.76 -4.97 10.29
N ASN A 308 6.48 -3.85 10.05
CA ASN A 308 7.51 -3.76 9.03
C ASN A 308 8.71 -4.66 9.31
N MET A 309 9.16 -4.76 10.57
CA MET A 309 10.20 -5.71 10.92
C MET A 309 9.79 -7.15 10.64
N SER A 310 8.55 -7.53 10.95
CA SER A 310 8.06 -8.88 10.70
C SER A 310 8.08 -9.26 9.22
N VAL A 311 7.76 -8.33 8.33
CA VAL A 311 7.79 -8.54 6.87
C VAL A 311 9.16 -9.01 6.37
N ALA A 312 10.24 -8.48 6.93
CA ALA A 312 11.60 -8.84 6.54
C ALA A 312 11.93 -10.32 6.73
N PHE A 313 11.26 -10.99 7.67
CA PHE A 313 11.45 -12.42 7.96
C PHE A 313 10.59 -13.34 7.10
N PHE A 314 9.63 -12.78 6.35
CA PHE A 314 8.67 -13.54 5.56
C PHE A 314 8.67 -13.15 4.07
N GLY A 315 9.76 -12.58 3.58
CA GLY A 315 9.96 -12.30 2.16
C GLY A 315 9.03 -11.24 1.57
N GLY A 316 8.56 -10.28 2.39
CA GLY A 316 7.77 -9.15 1.94
C GLY A 316 8.59 -7.88 1.76
N TYR A 317 7.90 -6.72 1.74
CA TYR A 317 8.49 -5.39 1.58
C TYR A 317 7.69 -4.36 2.41
N PRO A 318 8.12 -3.07 2.51
CA PRO A 318 7.50 -2.10 3.41
C PRO A 318 5.98 -2.01 3.29
N VAL A 319 5.29 -1.87 4.45
CA VAL A 319 3.84 -1.82 4.58
C VAL A 319 3.38 -0.66 5.45
N ALA A 320 2.15 -0.19 5.20
CA ALA A 320 1.52 0.88 5.96
C ALA A 320 0.02 0.68 6.13
N GLY A 321 -0.64 1.63 6.79
CA GLY A 321 -2.09 1.68 6.91
C GLY A 321 -2.75 2.21 5.63
N GLY A 322 -3.59 1.40 4.98
CA GLY A 322 -4.23 1.79 3.73
C GLY A 322 -5.53 2.55 3.92
N PHE A 323 -5.66 3.77 3.37
CA PHE A 323 -6.87 4.60 3.41
C PHE A 323 -8.11 3.87 2.88
N SER A 324 -8.05 3.42 1.62
CA SER A 324 -9.20 2.80 0.95
C SER A 324 -9.63 1.49 1.62
N ARG A 325 -8.66 0.68 2.06
CA ARG A 325 -8.94 -0.58 2.75
C ARG A 325 -9.57 -0.37 4.12
N THR A 326 -9.04 0.58 4.88
CA THR A 326 -9.59 0.93 6.20
C THR A 326 -11.02 1.45 6.07
N ALA A 327 -11.29 2.31 5.08
CA ALA A 327 -12.63 2.79 4.81
C ALA A 327 -13.59 1.67 4.39
N VAL A 328 -13.12 0.68 3.62
CA VAL A 328 -13.93 -0.49 3.26
C VAL A 328 -14.16 -1.38 4.47
N ASN A 329 -13.13 -1.66 5.27
CA ASN A 329 -13.24 -2.43 6.50
C ASN A 329 -14.26 -1.81 7.46
N ASP A 330 -14.17 -0.49 7.65
CA ASP A 330 -15.07 0.27 8.51
C ASP A 330 -16.52 0.26 8.02
N ARG A 331 -16.75 0.55 6.72
CA ARG A 331 -18.10 0.51 6.11
C ARG A 331 -18.71 -0.88 6.07
N ALA A 332 -17.88 -1.93 6.00
CA ALA A 332 -18.33 -3.31 6.06
C ALA A 332 -18.72 -3.76 7.48
N GLY A 333 -18.53 -2.90 8.48
CA GLY A 333 -19.00 -3.11 9.85
C GLY A 333 -17.94 -3.54 10.84
N ALA A 334 -16.65 -3.42 10.52
CA ALA A 334 -15.58 -3.66 11.48
C ALA A 334 -15.65 -2.68 12.67
N ARG A 335 -15.50 -3.23 13.87
CA ARG A 335 -15.49 -2.49 15.13
C ARG A 335 -14.27 -2.78 15.98
N THR A 336 -13.66 -3.93 15.74
CA THR A 336 -12.54 -4.44 16.52
C THR A 336 -11.42 -4.96 15.59
N PRO A 337 -10.23 -5.24 16.09
CA PRO A 337 -9.16 -5.86 15.31
C PRO A 337 -9.46 -7.30 14.84
N LEU A 338 -10.60 -7.89 15.25
CA LEU A 338 -11.00 -9.22 14.81
C LEU A 338 -11.21 -9.30 13.28
N ALA A 339 -11.71 -8.23 12.66
CA ALA A 339 -11.79 -8.16 11.20
C ALA A 339 -10.41 -8.35 10.54
N SER A 340 -9.35 -7.76 11.09
CA SER A 340 -7.98 -7.94 10.60
C SER A 340 -7.48 -9.38 10.76
N VAL A 341 -7.82 -10.06 11.87
CA VAL A 341 -7.50 -11.48 12.05
C VAL A 341 -8.23 -12.35 11.02
N ILE A 342 -9.49 -12.05 10.75
CA ILE A 342 -10.27 -12.75 9.71
C ILE A 342 -9.69 -12.48 8.32
N THR A 343 -9.28 -11.24 8.05
CA THR A 343 -8.58 -10.88 6.81
C THR A 343 -7.31 -11.70 6.63
N PHE A 344 -6.49 -11.83 7.68
CA PHE A 344 -5.28 -12.66 7.67
C PHE A 344 -5.60 -14.13 7.31
N LEU A 345 -6.62 -14.71 7.94
CA LEU A 345 -7.02 -16.08 7.67
C LEU A 345 -7.50 -16.26 6.22
N ALA A 346 -8.31 -15.33 5.72
CA ALA A 346 -8.83 -15.37 4.36
C ALA A 346 -7.69 -15.22 3.32
N VAL A 347 -6.77 -14.26 3.51
CA VAL A 347 -5.58 -14.12 2.63
C VAL A 347 -4.70 -15.36 2.74
N GLY A 348 -4.48 -15.88 3.94
CA GLY A 348 -3.69 -17.10 4.17
C GLY A 348 -4.25 -18.32 3.41
N ILE A 349 -5.56 -18.51 3.38
CA ILE A 349 -6.21 -19.59 2.61
C ILE A 349 -5.94 -19.39 1.10
N VAL A 350 -6.06 -18.16 0.60
CA VAL A 350 -5.82 -17.86 -0.81
C VAL A 350 -4.36 -18.14 -1.18
N VAL A 351 -3.41 -17.68 -0.36
CA VAL A 351 -1.98 -17.90 -0.59
C VAL A 351 -1.62 -19.38 -0.51
N TRP A 352 -2.25 -20.12 0.39
CA TRP A 352 -1.98 -21.53 0.58
C TRP A 352 -2.50 -22.43 -0.55
N ARG A 353 -3.71 -22.13 -1.12
CA ARG A 353 -4.40 -23.06 -2.01
C ARG A 353 -5.00 -22.44 -3.27
N LEU A 354 -5.24 -21.14 -3.30
CA LEU A 354 -6.02 -20.51 -4.37
C LEU A 354 -5.19 -19.63 -5.30
N THR A 355 -3.85 -19.61 -5.13
CA THR A 355 -2.95 -18.86 -6.02
C THR A 355 -3.06 -19.28 -7.49
N PRO A 356 -3.28 -20.56 -7.87
CA PRO A 356 -3.48 -20.92 -9.27
C PRO A 356 -4.70 -20.24 -9.92
N ALA A 357 -5.72 -19.89 -9.15
CA ALA A 357 -6.89 -19.18 -9.67
C ALA A 357 -6.55 -17.75 -10.14
N LEU A 358 -5.45 -17.18 -9.68
CA LEU A 358 -5.00 -15.84 -10.04
C LEU A 358 -4.13 -15.81 -11.31
N TYR A 359 -3.80 -16.98 -11.88
CA TYR A 359 -2.91 -17.11 -13.05
C TYR A 359 -3.31 -16.18 -14.20
N TYR A 360 -4.60 -16.24 -14.59
CA TYR A 360 -5.13 -15.49 -15.76
C TYR A 360 -5.44 -14.02 -15.46
N LEU A 361 -5.06 -13.49 -14.30
CA LEU A 361 -5.32 -12.08 -13.97
C LEU A 361 -4.42 -11.16 -14.80
N PRO A 362 -5.00 -10.27 -15.67
CA PRO A 362 -4.20 -9.41 -16.52
C PRO A 362 -3.47 -8.32 -15.72
N HIS A 363 -2.22 -8.01 -16.07
CA HIS A 363 -1.50 -6.87 -15.50
C HIS A 363 -2.22 -5.54 -15.75
N ALA A 364 -2.89 -5.39 -16.89
CA ALA A 364 -3.72 -4.23 -17.21
C ALA A 364 -4.87 -4.03 -16.20
N THR A 365 -5.46 -5.13 -15.69
CA THR A 365 -6.50 -5.07 -14.65
C THR A 365 -5.93 -4.59 -13.32
N LEU A 366 -4.75 -5.08 -12.92
CA LEU A 366 -4.08 -4.61 -11.71
C LEU A 366 -3.70 -3.13 -11.82
N ALA A 367 -3.20 -2.70 -12.99
CA ALA A 367 -2.91 -1.29 -13.27
C ALA A 367 -4.17 -0.41 -13.19
N ALA A 368 -5.27 -0.85 -13.79
CA ALA A 368 -6.56 -0.17 -13.71
C ALA A 368 -7.06 -0.04 -12.26
N MET A 369 -6.85 -1.06 -11.43
CA MET A 369 -7.20 -1.02 -10.01
C MET A 369 -6.38 0.04 -9.28
N ILE A 370 -5.05 0.08 -9.48
CA ILE A 370 -4.18 1.10 -8.89
C ILE A 370 -4.63 2.49 -9.34
N MET A 371 -4.82 2.71 -10.63
CA MET A 371 -5.26 4.02 -11.18
C MET A 371 -6.60 4.46 -10.57
N SER A 372 -7.55 3.52 -10.42
CA SER A 372 -8.84 3.81 -9.79
C SER A 372 -8.69 4.19 -8.31
N ALA A 373 -7.79 3.52 -7.57
CA ALA A 373 -7.54 3.79 -6.16
C ALA A 373 -6.86 5.13 -5.94
N VAL A 374 -5.79 5.43 -6.70
CA VAL A 374 -5.01 6.66 -6.50
C VAL A 374 -5.71 7.91 -7.02
N TYR A 375 -6.65 7.78 -7.95
CA TYR A 375 -7.45 8.92 -8.43
C TYR A 375 -8.16 9.67 -7.29
N GLY A 376 -8.62 8.95 -6.28
CA GLY A 376 -9.28 9.54 -5.11
C GLY A 376 -8.33 10.31 -4.18
N LEU A 377 -7.02 10.18 -4.37
CA LEU A 377 -6.00 10.88 -3.58
C LEU A 377 -5.62 12.24 -4.17
N ILE A 378 -6.06 12.55 -5.39
CA ILE A 378 -5.80 13.84 -6.03
C ILE A 378 -6.81 14.86 -5.52
N ASP A 379 -6.35 15.82 -4.71
CA ASP A 379 -7.21 16.82 -4.07
C ASP A 379 -6.84 18.25 -4.45
N PHE A 380 -7.19 18.65 -5.66
CA PHE A 380 -7.11 20.05 -6.07
C PHE A 380 -8.16 20.95 -5.38
N LYS A 381 -9.24 20.36 -4.82
CA LYS A 381 -10.24 21.15 -4.10
C LYS A 381 -9.64 21.78 -2.85
N MET A 382 -8.78 21.04 -2.16
CA MET A 382 -8.00 21.54 -1.02
C MET A 382 -7.14 22.74 -1.44
N LEU A 383 -6.41 22.67 -2.56
CA LEU A 383 -5.63 23.81 -3.07
C LEU A 383 -6.50 25.04 -3.28
N PHE A 384 -7.65 24.89 -3.96
CA PHE A 384 -8.55 26.02 -4.21
C PHE A 384 -9.18 26.60 -2.94
N ALA A 385 -9.44 25.78 -1.93
CA ALA A 385 -9.88 26.25 -0.62
C ALA A 385 -8.76 27.05 0.07
N LEU A 386 -7.54 26.51 0.11
CA LEU A 386 -6.38 27.18 0.71
C LEU A 386 -6.04 28.52 0.04
N ILE A 387 -6.17 28.64 -1.28
CA ILE A 387 -5.95 29.92 -1.99
C ILE A 387 -6.87 31.04 -1.44
N ARG A 388 -8.07 30.67 -0.98
CA ARG A 388 -9.06 31.62 -0.44
C ARG A 388 -8.89 31.89 1.05
N GLU A 389 -8.47 30.89 1.82
CA GLU A 389 -8.42 30.93 3.27
C GLU A 389 -7.03 31.28 3.81
N ASP A 390 -5.96 30.65 3.25
CA ASP A 390 -4.57 30.81 3.69
C ASP A 390 -3.59 30.63 2.53
N ARG A 391 -3.13 31.74 1.99
CA ARG A 391 -2.22 31.77 0.84
C ARG A 391 -0.85 31.14 1.13
N ILE A 392 -0.40 31.14 2.39
CA ILE A 392 0.86 30.52 2.78
C ILE A 392 0.73 29.00 2.68
N GLN A 393 -0.35 28.45 3.21
CA GLN A 393 -0.66 27.02 3.10
C GLN A 393 -0.86 26.61 1.63
N ALA A 394 -1.51 27.44 0.80
CA ALA A 394 -1.64 27.20 -0.62
C ALA A 394 -0.28 27.15 -1.34
N LEU A 395 0.65 28.04 -0.97
CA LEU A 395 2.02 28.03 -1.51
C LEU A 395 2.78 26.78 -1.09
N ILE A 396 2.65 26.34 0.17
CA ILE A 396 3.26 25.09 0.68
C ILE A 396 2.69 23.90 -0.11
N TRP A 397 1.37 23.82 -0.29
CA TRP A 397 0.75 22.76 -1.09
C TRP A 397 1.31 22.72 -2.50
N PHE A 398 1.33 23.87 -3.19
CA PHE A 398 1.76 23.97 -4.58
C PHE A 398 3.26 23.72 -4.76
N SER A 399 4.09 24.21 -3.86
CA SER A 399 5.55 23.97 -3.91
C SER A 399 5.87 22.51 -3.69
N THR A 400 5.26 21.87 -2.67
CA THR A 400 5.44 20.43 -2.42
C THR A 400 4.95 19.59 -3.60
N PHE A 401 3.78 19.91 -4.16
CA PHE A 401 3.24 19.26 -5.34
C PHE A 401 4.21 19.36 -6.54
N SER A 402 4.70 20.57 -6.84
CA SER A 402 5.57 20.84 -7.98
C SER A 402 6.94 20.16 -7.82
N VAL A 403 7.54 20.25 -6.64
CA VAL A 403 8.82 19.59 -6.32
C VAL A 403 8.70 18.07 -6.46
N THR A 404 7.62 17.49 -5.94
CA THR A 404 7.38 16.05 -6.05
C THR A 404 7.27 15.57 -7.48
N LEU A 405 6.56 16.31 -8.35
CA LEU A 405 6.40 15.95 -9.76
C LEU A 405 7.68 16.14 -10.60
N THR A 406 8.50 17.13 -10.26
CA THR A 406 9.68 17.50 -11.07
C THR A 406 10.98 16.89 -10.59
N LEU A 407 11.20 16.84 -9.28
CA LEU A 407 12.42 16.33 -8.64
C LEU A 407 12.27 14.93 -8.04
N GLY A 408 11.03 14.41 -8.03
CA GLY A 408 10.72 13.08 -7.54
C GLY A 408 10.22 13.02 -6.10
N LEU A 409 9.69 11.85 -5.70
CA LEU A 409 8.97 11.66 -4.44
C LEU A 409 9.84 11.86 -3.20
N GLN A 410 11.07 11.33 -3.18
CA GLN A 410 11.95 11.46 -2.01
C GLN A 410 12.26 12.92 -1.70
N THR A 411 12.58 13.69 -2.75
CA THR A 411 12.87 15.13 -2.63
C THR A 411 11.64 15.91 -2.16
N GLY A 412 10.44 15.51 -2.65
CA GLY A 412 9.18 16.12 -2.25
C GLY A 412 8.84 15.97 -0.77
N ILE A 413 9.16 14.82 -0.15
CA ILE A 413 8.96 14.59 1.29
C ILE A 413 9.97 15.38 2.13
N ILE A 414 11.25 15.43 1.69
CA ILE A 414 12.33 16.05 2.48
C ILE A 414 12.23 17.58 2.46
N LEU A 415 11.81 18.18 1.34
CA LEU A 415 11.76 19.64 1.16
C LEU A 415 10.38 20.24 1.51
N GLY A 416 9.31 19.46 1.51
CA GLY A 416 7.97 19.89 1.92
C GLY A 416 7.81 19.92 3.42
#